data_3c51caca525ff61f62de538648adddfd
#
_entry.id   3c51caca525ff61f62de538648adddfd
#
_cell.length_a   1.000
_cell.length_b   1.000
_cell.length_c   1.000
_cell.angle_alpha   90.00
_cell.angle_beta   90.00
_cell.angle_gamma   90.00
#
_symmetry.space_group_name_H-M   'P 1'
#
loop_
_entity.id
_entity.type
_entity.pdbx_description
1 polymer ?
#
loop_
_entity_poly.entity_id
_entity_poly.type
_entity_poly.pdbx_seq_one_letter_code
_entity_poly.pdbx_strand_id
1 'polypeptide(L)'
;MSVTYTAASASASVLFMNPWEISALEYNYSETSTAFMPLEDDNDDYDDYDDNVKDSIIYPGIYAPSGFDILNILTRVAMRPSPVVDLGPVDTSCAIVVCDIEQPDCPVVYANESCAILTGYPLKEMMGKNCRFLQAPGGQVRQSSTRRHVERSVVEQMRNAIDTNGELAVEVTNFRKNGQKFTNLLTMIPVCWDTPTPKYYIGFLAEKS
;
A
#
# COMPACT_ATOMS: atom_id res chain seq x y z
N MET A 1 13.55 -1.90 53.23
CA MET A 1 13.23 -3.19 52.58
C MET A 1 13.55 -3.03 51.12
N SER A 2 14.67 -3.62 50.73
CA SER A 2 15.20 -3.54 49.34
C SER A 2 14.62 -4.70 48.56
N VAL A 3 13.86 -4.42 47.50
CA VAL A 3 13.34 -5.44 46.60
C VAL A 3 14.32 -5.62 45.46
N THR A 4 15.07 -6.73 45.51
CA THR A 4 15.92 -7.15 44.41
C THR A 4 15.08 -7.90 43.39
N TYR A 5 14.94 -7.32 42.19
CA TYR A 5 14.39 -8.04 41.03
C TYR A 5 15.50 -8.94 40.46
N THR A 6 15.29 -10.24 40.59
CA THR A 6 16.09 -11.25 39.92
C THR A 6 15.62 -11.36 38.46
N ALA A 7 16.53 -11.07 37.54
CA ALA A 7 16.38 -11.37 36.12
C ALA A 7 16.34 -12.89 35.92
N ALA A 8 15.21 -13.42 35.54
CA ALA A 8 15.07 -14.83 35.19
C ALA A 8 14.58 -14.95 33.74
N SER A 9 15.40 -15.69 32.97
CA SER A 9 15.11 -16.36 31.70
C SER A 9 14.77 -15.52 30.44
N ALA A 10 15.81 -14.98 29.85
CA ALA A 10 15.77 -14.47 28.46
C ALA A 10 16.40 -15.47 27.44
N SER A 11 16.36 -16.78 27.71
CA SER A 11 17.11 -17.74 26.83
C SER A 11 16.27 -18.57 25.86
N ALA A 12 14.95 -18.38 25.79
CA ALA A 12 14.10 -19.21 24.92
C ALA A 12 13.57 -18.49 23.66
N SER A 13 13.70 -17.18 23.57
CA SER A 13 13.16 -16.40 22.43
C SER A 13 14.18 -16.01 21.35
N VAL A 14 15.46 -16.19 21.61
CA VAL A 14 16.53 -15.79 20.65
C VAL A 14 16.60 -16.70 19.42
N LEU A 15 16.03 -17.90 19.47
CA LEU A 15 16.11 -18.89 18.39
C LEU A 15 15.22 -18.60 17.17
N PHE A 16 14.35 -17.59 17.23
CA PHE A 16 13.43 -17.22 16.13
C PHE A 16 13.57 -15.78 15.67
N MET A 17 14.57 -15.05 16.15
CA MET A 17 14.81 -13.67 15.72
C MET A 17 15.63 -13.66 14.42
N ASN A 18 15.22 -12.80 13.49
CA ASN A 18 16.00 -12.61 12.28
C ASN A 18 17.26 -11.78 12.56
N PRO A 19 18.26 -11.80 11.65
CA PRO A 19 19.56 -11.14 11.90
C PRO A 19 19.48 -9.65 12.22
N TRP A 20 18.50 -8.92 11.70
CA TRP A 20 18.38 -7.48 11.97
C TRP A 20 17.76 -7.20 13.35
N GLU A 21 16.87 -8.08 13.85
CA GLU A 21 16.33 -7.99 15.21
C GLU A 21 17.42 -8.23 16.25
N ILE A 22 18.34 -9.17 15.98
CA ILE A 22 19.50 -9.43 16.84
C ILE A 22 20.42 -8.19 16.86
N SER A 23 20.70 -7.60 15.69
CA SER A 23 21.49 -6.36 15.60
C SER A 23 20.84 -5.18 16.32
N ALA A 24 19.49 -5.10 16.32
CA ALA A 24 18.77 -4.05 17.02
C ALA A 24 18.86 -4.20 18.55
N LEU A 25 18.93 -5.44 19.07
CA LEU A 25 19.12 -5.70 20.50
C LEU A 25 20.54 -5.42 20.98
N GLU A 26 21.52 -5.58 20.09
CA GLU A 26 22.94 -5.30 20.38
C GLU A 26 23.28 -3.81 20.26
N TYR A 27 22.33 -2.99 19.73
CA TYR A 27 22.53 -1.55 19.56
C TYR A 27 22.50 -0.86 20.93
N ASN A 28 23.69 -0.52 21.42
CA ASN A 28 23.85 0.28 22.64
C ASN A 28 23.47 1.74 22.34
N TYR A 29 22.29 2.13 22.75
CA TYR A 29 21.88 3.52 22.75
C TYR A 29 22.72 4.26 23.80
N SER A 30 23.87 4.79 23.39
CA SER A 30 24.57 5.76 24.22
C SER A 30 23.72 7.04 24.19
N GLU A 31 23.21 7.45 25.34
CA GLU A 31 22.60 8.77 25.56
C GLU A 31 23.63 9.89 25.35
N THR A 32 24.17 10.04 24.17
CA THR A 32 24.78 11.28 23.76
C THR A 32 23.72 12.04 23.00
N SER A 33 23.01 12.85 23.76
CA SER A 33 22.31 14.04 23.26
C SER A 33 23.31 14.86 22.44
N THR A 34 23.46 14.54 21.20
CA THR A 34 24.04 15.44 20.21
C THR A 34 22.86 16.23 19.66
N ALA A 35 22.81 17.48 20.17
CA ALA A 35 22.01 18.51 19.56
C ALA A 35 22.15 18.41 18.04
N PHE A 36 21.03 18.38 17.37
CA PHE A 36 20.92 18.55 15.93
C PHE A 36 21.63 19.84 15.56
N MET A 37 22.86 19.73 15.07
CA MET A 37 23.54 20.86 14.44
C MET A 37 22.93 21.01 13.04
N PRO A 38 22.46 22.20 12.67
CA PRO A 38 22.10 22.47 11.29
C PRO A 38 23.37 22.32 10.46
N LEU A 39 23.36 21.46 9.48
CA LEU A 39 24.37 21.46 8.43
C LEU A 39 24.22 22.77 7.67
N GLU A 40 25.28 23.59 7.73
CA GLU A 40 25.39 24.80 6.89
C GLU A 40 25.40 24.38 5.42
N ASP A 41 24.61 25.12 4.69
CA ASP A 41 24.32 25.11 3.27
C ASP A 41 25.62 25.14 2.44
N ASP A 42 25.85 24.14 1.64
CA ASP A 42 26.65 24.28 0.42
C ASP A 42 25.78 23.85 -0.76
N ASN A 43 25.47 24.86 -1.57
CA ASN A 43 24.73 24.79 -2.82
C ASN A 43 25.07 23.56 -3.65
N ASP A 44 24.04 22.77 -3.96
CA ASP A 44 23.96 22.13 -5.27
C ASP A 44 22.50 21.84 -5.61
N ASP A 45 22.12 22.26 -6.81
CA ASP A 45 20.84 22.16 -7.49
C ASP A 45 20.21 20.76 -7.37
N TYR A 46 19.21 20.61 -6.52
CA TYR A 46 18.25 19.52 -6.59
C TYR A 46 16.85 20.09 -6.84
N ASP A 47 16.45 20.00 -8.11
CA ASP A 47 15.14 20.31 -8.61
C ASP A 47 14.02 19.59 -7.82
N ASP A 48 13.12 20.39 -7.28
CA ASP A 48 11.68 20.19 -7.17
C ASP A 48 11.18 18.95 -6.41
N TYR A 49 11.62 18.79 -5.14
CA TYR A 49 10.86 18.04 -4.17
C TYR A 49 9.82 18.96 -3.54
N ASP A 50 8.54 18.62 -3.71
CA ASP A 50 7.40 19.29 -3.08
C ASP A 50 7.62 19.41 -1.57
N ASP A 51 7.99 20.60 -1.12
CA ASP A 51 8.42 20.96 0.24
C ASP A 51 7.29 20.90 1.29
N ASN A 52 6.11 20.37 0.92
CA ASN A 52 4.94 20.30 1.79
C ASN A 52 4.71 18.94 2.46
N VAL A 53 5.50 17.92 2.16
CA VAL A 53 5.44 16.64 2.88
C VAL A 53 6.48 16.64 3.98
N LYS A 54 6.22 17.35 5.06
CA LYS A 54 6.98 17.18 6.31
C LYS A 54 6.56 15.86 6.93
N ASP A 55 7.27 14.81 6.56
CA ASP A 55 7.17 13.53 7.26
C ASP A 55 7.77 13.71 8.66
N SER A 56 6.90 13.89 9.66
CA SER A 56 7.28 14.05 11.07
C SER A 56 7.72 12.74 11.72
N ILE A 57 8.04 11.70 10.92
CA ILE A 57 8.20 10.36 11.40
C ILE A 57 9.66 10.01 11.63
N ILE A 58 9.89 9.52 12.84
CA ILE A 58 11.17 9.16 13.43
C ILE A 58 11.88 7.98 12.71
N TYR A 59 11.22 7.29 11.77
CA TYR A 59 11.76 6.12 11.08
C TYR A 59 11.65 6.26 9.54
N PRO A 60 12.67 6.85 8.89
CA PRO A 60 12.74 6.87 7.44
C PRO A 60 12.71 5.45 6.88
N GLY A 61 11.81 5.16 5.98
CA GLY A 61 11.66 3.85 5.32
C GLY A 61 10.53 2.96 5.84
N ILE A 62 9.89 3.29 6.96
CA ILE A 62 8.68 2.59 7.43
C ILE A 62 7.44 3.12 6.70
N TYR A 63 7.44 4.39 6.30
CA TYR A 63 6.35 5.02 5.58
C TYR A 63 6.72 5.23 4.12
N ALA A 64 5.71 5.18 3.26
CA ALA A 64 5.93 5.51 1.87
C ALA A 64 6.41 6.96 1.72
N PRO A 65 7.25 7.28 0.72
CA PRO A 65 7.72 8.65 0.47
C PRO A 65 6.58 9.67 0.32
N SER A 66 5.38 9.21 -0.03
CA SER A 66 4.16 10.02 -0.11
C SER A 66 3.56 10.40 1.24
N GLY A 67 4.12 9.94 2.37
CA GLY A 67 3.52 10.08 3.70
C GLY A 67 2.25 9.24 3.92
N PHE A 68 1.92 8.35 2.99
CA PHE A 68 0.76 7.48 3.11
C PHE A 68 1.09 6.26 3.98
N ASP A 69 0.31 6.06 5.05
CA ASP A 69 0.54 4.99 6.03
C ASP A 69 0.08 3.62 5.51
N ILE A 70 0.83 3.10 4.54
CA ILE A 70 0.55 1.80 3.92
C ILE A 70 0.69 0.65 4.91
N LEU A 71 1.61 0.74 5.89
CA LEU A 71 1.81 -0.32 6.88
C LEU A 71 0.58 -0.50 7.77
N ASN A 72 -0.02 0.59 8.22
CA ASN A 72 -1.25 0.51 8.99
C ASN A 72 -2.40 -0.06 8.14
N ILE A 73 -2.50 0.32 6.86
CA ILE A 73 -3.46 -0.30 5.93
C ILE A 73 -3.25 -1.80 5.83
N LEU A 74 -2.03 -2.26 5.58
CA LEU A 74 -1.72 -3.69 5.48
C LEU A 74 -2.00 -4.43 6.80
N THR A 75 -1.68 -3.82 7.94
CA THR A 75 -2.01 -4.36 9.26
C THR A 75 -3.53 -4.53 9.43
N ARG A 76 -4.32 -3.52 9.07
CA ARG A 76 -5.79 -3.59 9.13
C ARG A 76 -6.35 -4.67 8.20
N VAL A 77 -5.77 -4.82 7.01
CA VAL A 77 -6.13 -5.90 6.08
C VAL A 77 -5.81 -7.27 6.65
N ALA A 78 -4.64 -7.44 7.26
CA ALA A 78 -4.23 -8.72 7.87
C ALA A 78 -5.08 -9.09 9.08
N MET A 79 -5.46 -8.09 9.90
CA MET A 79 -6.22 -8.27 11.15
C MET A 79 -7.75 -8.12 10.97
N ARG A 80 -8.24 -8.03 9.73
CA ARG A 80 -9.66 -7.82 9.47
C ARG A 80 -10.50 -8.99 10.01
N PRO A 81 -11.65 -8.71 10.63
CA PRO A 81 -12.50 -9.78 11.16
C PRO A 81 -13.21 -10.53 10.02
N SER A 82 -13.32 -11.85 10.15
CA SER A 82 -14.08 -12.70 9.25
C SER A 82 -13.76 -12.50 7.76
N PRO A 83 -12.50 -12.69 7.33
CA PRO A 83 -12.10 -12.50 5.95
C PRO A 83 -12.90 -13.43 5.02
N VAL A 84 -13.42 -12.90 3.92
CA VAL A 84 -14.12 -13.66 2.88
C VAL A 84 -13.12 -14.15 1.84
N VAL A 85 -12.10 -13.35 1.54
CA VAL A 85 -11.03 -13.69 0.60
C VAL A 85 -9.76 -14.02 1.37
N ASP A 86 -9.20 -15.21 1.16
CA ASP A 86 -7.88 -15.55 1.68
C ASP A 86 -6.80 -14.92 0.81
N LEU A 87 -5.99 -14.06 1.41
CA LEU A 87 -4.91 -13.35 0.71
C LEU A 87 -3.59 -14.13 0.74
N GLY A 88 -3.45 -15.11 1.64
CA GLY A 88 -2.14 -15.66 1.92
C GLY A 88 -1.15 -14.61 2.46
N PRO A 89 0.15 -14.89 2.42
CA PRO A 89 1.18 -13.93 2.83
C PRO A 89 1.22 -12.73 1.87
N VAL A 90 1.04 -11.54 2.40
CA VAL A 90 1.12 -10.28 1.64
C VAL A 90 2.34 -9.50 2.11
N ASP A 91 3.20 -9.15 1.18
CA ASP A 91 4.35 -8.30 1.40
C ASP A 91 4.44 -7.17 0.35
N THR A 92 5.47 -6.37 0.43
CA THR A 92 5.69 -5.23 -0.49
C THR A 92 6.05 -5.66 -1.92
N SER A 93 6.29 -6.95 -2.18
CA SER A 93 6.53 -7.48 -3.54
C SER A 93 5.23 -7.60 -4.34
N CYS A 94 4.09 -7.73 -3.66
CA CYS A 94 2.78 -7.71 -4.30
C CYS A 94 2.52 -6.35 -4.96
N ALA A 95 1.92 -6.36 -6.15
CA ALA A 95 1.47 -5.11 -6.76
C ALA A 95 0.23 -4.60 -6.00
N ILE A 96 0.35 -3.42 -5.38
CA ILE A 96 -0.65 -2.83 -4.50
C ILE A 96 -1.10 -1.48 -5.05
N VAL A 97 -2.41 -1.25 -4.96
CA VAL A 97 -3.03 0.05 -5.22
C VAL A 97 -4.06 0.34 -4.12
N VAL A 98 -4.14 1.58 -3.66
CA VAL A 98 -5.18 2.02 -2.71
C VAL A 98 -5.98 3.15 -3.33
N CYS A 99 -7.30 3.03 -3.23
CA CYS A 99 -8.25 4.03 -3.72
C CYS A 99 -9.03 4.61 -2.54
N ASP A 100 -9.25 5.92 -2.55
CA ASP A 100 -10.11 6.63 -1.60
C ASP A 100 -11.55 6.65 -2.15
N ILE A 101 -12.45 5.93 -1.47
CA ILE A 101 -13.84 5.82 -1.92
C ILE A 101 -14.73 6.96 -1.42
N GLU A 102 -14.25 7.78 -0.50
CA GLU A 102 -14.96 9.00 -0.08
C GLU A 102 -14.79 10.13 -1.10
N GLN A 103 -13.73 10.06 -1.93
CA GLN A 103 -13.51 11.06 -2.97
C GLN A 103 -14.28 10.74 -4.26
N PRO A 104 -14.70 11.77 -5.00
CA PRO A 104 -15.36 11.59 -6.30
C PRO A 104 -14.52 10.72 -7.23
N ASP A 105 -15.17 9.71 -7.82
CA ASP A 105 -14.57 8.79 -8.78
C ASP A 105 -13.53 7.81 -8.21
N CYS A 106 -13.44 7.67 -6.87
CA CYS A 106 -12.56 6.72 -6.18
C CYS A 106 -11.12 6.76 -6.73
N PRO A 107 -10.40 7.87 -6.57
CA PRO A 107 -9.08 8.02 -7.13
C PRO A 107 -8.05 7.14 -6.41
N VAL A 108 -7.01 6.75 -7.12
CA VAL A 108 -5.80 6.15 -6.55
C VAL A 108 -5.11 7.19 -5.68
N VAL A 109 -4.88 6.85 -4.42
CA VAL A 109 -4.15 7.66 -3.44
C VAL A 109 -2.79 7.06 -3.08
N TYR A 110 -2.59 5.80 -3.40
CA TYR A 110 -1.32 5.10 -3.24
C TYR A 110 -1.19 3.97 -4.26
N ALA A 111 0.01 3.78 -4.76
CA ALA A 111 0.43 2.57 -5.47
C ALA A 111 1.92 2.33 -5.21
N ASN A 112 2.34 1.06 -5.18
CA ASN A 112 3.74 0.72 -4.99
C ASN A 112 4.47 0.48 -6.32
N GLU A 113 5.78 0.36 -6.25
CA GLU A 113 6.64 0.13 -7.42
C GLU A 113 6.27 -1.16 -8.17
N SER A 114 5.92 -2.22 -7.44
CA SER A 114 5.47 -3.49 -8.04
C SER A 114 4.24 -3.29 -8.93
N CYS A 115 3.32 -2.39 -8.55
CA CYS A 115 2.18 -2.02 -9.38
C CYS A 115 2.61 -1.26 -10.64
N ALA A 116 3.60 -0.37 -10.53
CA ALA A 116 4.15 0.34 -11.69
C ALA A 116 4.84 -0.63 -12.67
N ILE A 117 5.62 -1.57 -12.16
CA ILE A 117 6.28 -2.61 -12.96
C ILE A 117 5.24 -3.48 -13.67
N LEU A 118 4.24 -3.98 -12.95
CA LEU A 118 3.19 -4.84 -13.50
C LEU A 118 2.40 -4.13 -14.61
N THR A 119 2.02 -2.88 -14.38
CA THR A 119 1.12 -2.16 -15.29
C THR A 119 1.82 -1.34 -16.34
N GLY A 120 3.11 -1.03 -16.13
CA GLY A 120 3.90 -0.16 -16.98
C GLY A 120 3.53 1.34 -16.88
N TYR A 121 2.65 1.71 -15.96
CA TYR A 121 2.31 3.10 -15.69
C TYR A 121 3.20 3.65 -14.57
N PRO A 122 3.86 4.79 -14.76
CA PRO A 122 4.56 5.48 -13.66
C PRO A 122 3.61 5.84 -12.53
N LEU A 123 4.07 5.79 -11.28
CA LEU A 123 3.26 6.09 -10.11
C LEU A 123 2.55 7.46 -10.23
N LYS A 124 3.28 8.49 -10.66
CA LYS A 124 2.74 9.85 -10.87
C LYS A 124 1.52 9.88 -11.81
N GLU A 125 1.46 8.98 -12.78
CA GLU A 125 0.34 8.92 -13.74
C GLU A 125 -0.86 8.15 -13.21
N MET A 126 -0.69 7.35 -12.17
CA MET A 126 -1.77 6.61 -11.52
C MET A 126 -2.50 7.45 -10.48
N MET A 127 -1.75 8.30 -9.74
CA MET A 127 -2.32 9.13 -8.69
C MET A 127 -3.47 10.00 -9.20
N GLY A 128 -4.52 10.08 -8.40
CA GLY A 128 -5.72 10.86 -8.71
C GLY A 128 -6.64 10.26 -9.78
N LYS A 129 -6.26 9.16 -10.42
CA LYS A 129 -7.10 8.48 -11.42
C LYS A 129 -7.87 7.32 -10.81
N ASN A 130 -9.03 7.03 -11.34
CA ASN A 130 -9.72 5.78 -11.02
C ASN A 130 -9.06 4.60 -11.75
N CYS A 131 -8.88 3.46 -11.07
CA CYS A 131 -8.23 2.25 -11.61
C CYS A 131 -8.82 1.72 -12.92
N ARG A 132 -9.99 2.25 -13.36
CA ARG A 132 -10.54 1.90 -14.68
C ARG A 132 -9.61 2.23 -15.84
N PHE A 133 -8.60 3.08 -15.63
CA PHE A 133 -7.62 3.36 -16.69
C PHE A 133 -6.89 2.09 -17.16
N LEU A 134 -6.79 1.06 -16.31
CA LEU A 134 -6.23 -0.24 -16.68
C LEU A 134 -7.17 -1.07 -17.57
N GLN A 135 -8.43 -0.68 -17.75
CA GLN A 135 -9.47 -1.47 -18.43
C GLN A 135 -9.61 -1.19 -19.93
N ALA A 136 -8.73 -0.37 -20.48
CA ALA A 136 -8.67 -0.14 -21.94
C ALA A 136 -7.25 0.16 -22.38
N PRO A 137 -6.88 -0.21 -23.64
CA PRO A 137 -5.61 0.22 -24.21
C PRO A 137 -5.54 1.75 -24.27
N GLY A 138 -4.39 2.32 -23.88
CA GLY A 138 -4.19 3.76 -23.82
C GLY A 138 -4.76 4.45 -22.57
N GLY A 139 -5.38 3.71 -21.64
CA GLY A 139 -5.75 4.22 -20.32
C GLY A 139 -6.93 5.20 -20.28
N GLN A 140 -7.63 5.42 -21.38
CA GLN A 140 -8.72 6.40 -21.45
C GLN A 140 -10.09 5.74 -21.32
N VAL A 141 -10.59 5.71 -20.09
CA VAL A 141 -11.92 5.16 -19.76
C VAL A 141 -12.73 6.20 -18.99
N ARG A 142 -13.76 6.74 -19.64
CA ARG A 142 -14.67 7.72 -19.01
C ARG A 142 -15.49 7.06 -17.91
N GLN A 143 -15.83 7.84 -16.89
CA GLN A 143 -16.83 7.45 -15.89
C GLN A 143 -18.14 7.08 -16.62
N SER A 144 -18.83 6.08 -16.12
CA SER A 144 -20.10 5.57 -16.70
C SER A 144 -20.04 5.05 -18.13
N SER A 145 -18.86 4.96 -18.75
CA SER A 145 -18.73 4.37 -20.09
C SER A 145 -18.85 2.85 -20.06
N THR A 146 -19.31 2.27 -21.16
CA THR A 146 -19.27 0.81 -21.35
C THR A 146 -17.82 0.34 -21.41
N ARG A 147 -17.46 -0.62 -20.58
CA ARG A 147 -16.12 -1.25 -20.56
C ARG A 147 -16.00 -2.28 -21.67
N ARG A 148 -15.66 -1.85 -22.89
CA ARG A 148 -15.67 -2.73 -24.09
C ARG A 148 -14.73 -3.94 -23.99
N HIS A 149 -13.71 -3.86 -23.14
CA HIS A 149 -12.67 -4.88 -23.01
C HIS A 149 -12.79 -5.71 -21.73
N VAL A 150 -13.74 -5.41 -20.89
CA VAL A 150 -13.99 -6.12 -19.62
C VAL A 150 -15.39 -6.68 -19.66
N GLU A 151 -15.57 -7.91 -19.22
CA GLU A 151 -16.88 -8.53 -19.13
C GLU A 151 -17.80 -7.70 -18.20
N ARG A 152 -19.05 -7.56 -18.63
CA ARG A 152 -20.03 -6.75 -17.89
C ARG A 152 -20.27 -7.31 -16.48
N SER A 153 -20.33 -8.63 -16.35
CA SER A 153 -20.48 -9.32 -15.08
C SER A 153 -19.36 -8.98 -14.08
N VAL A 154 -18.13 -8.89 -14.57
CA VAL A 154 -16.96 -8.52 -13.74
C VAL A 154 -17.05 -7.06 -13.27
N VAL A 155 -17.48 -6.15 -14.15
CA VAL A 155 -17.72 -4.75 -13.78
C VAL A 155 -18.83 -4.61 -12.74
N GLU A 156 -19.91 -5.39 -12.88
CA GLU A 156 -21.03 -5.42 -11.93
C GLU A 156 -20.59 -6.00 -10.58
N GLN A 157 -19.79 -7.07 -10.55
CA GLN A 157 -19.22 -7.62 -9.31
C GLN A 157 -18.34 -6.60 -8.57
N MET A 158 -17.42 -5.92 -9.27
CA MET A 158 -16.57 -4.90 -8.66
C MET A 158 -17.40 -3.74 -8.08
N ARG A 159 -18.44 -3.30 -8.80
CA ARG A 159 -19.34 -2.26 -8.31
C ARG A 159 -20.11 -2.72 -7.07
N ASN A 160 -20.69 -3.91 -7.14
CA ASN A 160 -21.42 -4.46 -6.02
C ASN A 160 -20.54 -4.62 -4.76
N ALA A 161 -19.29 -5.05 -4.92
CA ALA A 161 -18.35 -5.12 -3.81
C ALA A 161 -18.15 -3.76 -3.14
N ILE A 162 -17.99 -2.69 -3.91
CA ILE A 162 -17.85 -1.32 -3.38
C ILE A 162 -19.17 -0.88 -2.70
N ASP A 163 -20.32 -1.08 -3.35
CA ASP A 163 -21.62 -0.65 -2.85
C ASP A 163 -22.02 -1.38 -1.55
N THR A 164 -21.55 -2.61 -1.37
CA THR A 164 -21.85 -3.43 -0.18
C THR A 164 -20.71 -3.46 0.85
N ASN A 165 -19.63 -2.72 0.61
CA ASN A 165 -18.42 -2.76 1.42
C ASN A 165 -17.85 -4.19 1.57
N GLY A 166 -17.96 -4.98 0.52
CA GLY A 166 -17.55 -6.38 0.49
C GLY A 166 -16.15 -6.60 -0.06
N GLU A 167 -15.59 -7.76 0.27
CA GLU A 167 -14.35 -8.25 -0.35
C GLU A 167 -14.66 -8.94 -1.68
N LEU A 168 -13.72 -8.87 -2.63
CA LEU A 168 -13.86 -9.50 -3.94
C LEU A 168 -12.51 -10.01 -4.43
N ALA A 169 -12.49 -11.25 -4.95
CA ALA A 169 -11.41 -11.74 -5.79
C ALA A 169 -11.99 -12.08 -7.17
N VAL A 170 -11.40 -11.51 -8.23
CA VAL A 170 -11.95 -11.64 -9.59
C VAL A 170 -10.84 -11.56 -10.64
N GLU A 171 -11.04 -12.26 -11.75
CA GLU A 171 -10.20 -12.11 -12.94
C GLU A 171 -10.72 -10.95 -13.79
N VAL A 172 -9.87 -9.98 -14.08
CA VAL A 172 -10.23 -8.83 -14.90
C VAL A 172 -9.25 -8.61 -16.04
N THR A 173 -9.74 -8.35 -17.24
CA THR A 173 -8.90 -7.93 -18.34
C THR A 173 -8.35 -6.54 -18.10
N ASN A 174 -7.02 -6.42 -18.07
CA ASN A 174 -6.32 -5.16 -17.95
C ASN A 174 -5.34 -4.95 -19.13
N PHE A 175 -4.86 -3.72 -19.24
CA PHE A 175 -3.93 -3.29 -20.26
C PHE A 175 -2.77 -2.54 -19.61
N ARG A 176 -1.55 -2.90 -20.00
CA ARG A 176 -0.36 -2.14 -19.65
C ARG A 176 -0.36 -0.82 -20.42
N LYS A 177 0.47 0.11 -20.00
CA LYS A 177 0.63 1.41 -20.68
C LYS A 177 1.00 1.28 -22.16
N ASN A 178 1.78 0.24 -22.52
CA ASN A 178 2.15 -0.06 -23.90
C ASN A 178 1.02 -0.69 -24.73
N GLY A 179 -0.17 -0.88 -24.15
CA GLY A 179 -1.33 -1.50 -24.81
C GLY A 179 -1.38 -3.03 -24.73
N GLN A 180 -0.38 -3.66 -24.12
CA GLN A 180 -0.38 -5.12 -23.94
C GLN A 180 -1.52 -5.53 -23.00
N LYS A 181 -2.33 -6.48 -23.45
CA LYS A 181 -3.41 -7.07 -22.64
C LYS A 181 -2.83 -8.11 -21.69
N PHE A 182 -3.34 -8.15 -20.46
CA PHE A 182 -3.08 -9.22 -19.49
C PHE A 182 -4.33 -9.53 -18.67
N THR A 183 -4.40 -10.72 -18.13
CA THR A 183 -5.44 -11.09 -17.16
C THR A 183 -4.92 -10.79 -15.77
N ASN A 184 -5.57 -9.87 -15.09
CA ASN A 184 -5.25 -9.48 -13.73
C ASN A 184 -6.10 -10.29 -12.76
N LEU A 185 -5.45 -11.01 -11.83
CA LEU A 185 -6.06 -11.56 -10.64
C LEU A 185 -6.17 -10.41 -9.63
N LEU A 186 -7.34 -9.80 -9.56
CA LEU A 186 -7.59 -8.65 -8.70
C LEU A 186 -8.28 -9.08 -7.43
N THR A 187 -7.69 -8.77 -6.28
CA THR A 187 -8.35 -8.85 -4.99
C THR A 187 -8.61 -7.46 -4.45
N MET A 188 -9.83 -7.19 -4.04
CA MET A 188 -10.30 -5.90 -3.50
C MET A 188 -10.75 -6.09 -2.06
N ILE A 189 -10.16 -5.34 -1.13
CA ILE A 189 -10.48 -5.40 0.31
C ILE A 189 -10.85 -4.01 0.81
N PRO A 190 -12.01 -3.85 1.46
CA PRO A 190 -12.38 -2.59 2.09
C PRO A 190 -11.54 -2.34 3.35
N VAL A 191 -11.13 -1.11 3.58
CA VAL A 191 -10.34 -0.70 4.72
C VAL A 191 -11.05 0.39 5.50
N CYS A 192 -11.49 0.06 6.72
CA CYS A 192 -11.99 1.03 7.69
C CYS A 192 -10.80 1.76 8.32
N TRP A 193 -10.84 3.10 8.34
CA TRP A 193 -9.76 3.89 8.91
C TRP A 193 -10.12 4.38 10.32
N ASP A 194 -10.91 5.42 10.43
CA ASP A 194 -11.30 6.02 11.71
C ASP A 194 -12.77 5.75 12.07
N THR A 195 -13.51 5.17 11.15
CA THR A 195 -14.94 4.86 11.27
C THR A 195 -15.20 3.40 10.96
N PRO A 196 -16.36 2.85 11.36
CA PRO A 196 -16.75 1.50 10.97
C PRO A 196 -17.08 1.37 9.47
N THR A 197 -17.23 2.49 8.76
CA THR A 197 -17.41 2.49 7.30
C THR A 197 -16.05 2.53 6.60
N PRO A 198 -15.86 1.77 5.53
CA PRO A 198 -14.62 1.82 4.77
C PRO A 198 -14.37 3.21 4.17
N LYS A 199 -13.15 3.69 4.29
CA LYS A 199 -12.66 4.89 3.62
C LYS A 199 -11.86 4.55 2.37
N TYR A 200 -11.17 3.44 2.41
CA TYR A 200 -10.30 3.01 1.31
C TYR A 200 -10.69 1.62 0.81
N TYR A 201 -10.34 1.36 -0.44
CA TYR A 201 -10.19 0.01 -0.97
C TYR A 201 -8.74 -0.22 -1.34
N ILE A 202 -8.17 -1.31 -0.82
CA ILE A 202 -6.88 -1.79 -1.29
C ILE A 202 -7.11 -2.85 -2.36
N GLY A 203 -6.39 -2.74 -3.45
CA GLY A 203 -6.34 -3.72 -4.53
C GLY A 203 -4.98 -4.41 -4.57
N PHE A 204 -4.99 -5.74 -4.57
CA PHE A 204 -3.83 -6.56 -4.86
C PHE A 204 -3.96 -7.06 -6.29
N LEU A 205 -2.91 -6.89 -7.08
CA LEU A 205 -2.89 -7.23 -8.50
C LEU A 205 -1.83 -8.29 -8.74
N ALA A 206 -2.18 -9.30 -9.54
CA ALA A 206 -1.23 -10.29 -10.03
C ALA A 206 -1.59 -10.69 -11.46
N GLU A 207 -0.58 -10.90 -12.30
CA GLU A 207 -0.82 -11.44 -13.64
C GLU A 207 -1.08 -12.95 -13.56
N LYS A 208 -2.15 -13.39 -14.18
CA LYS A 208 -2.44 -14.81 -14.33
C LYS A 208 -1.44 -15.41 -15.31
N SER A 209 -0.64 -16.35 -14.83
CA SER A 209 0.28 -17.16 -15.63
C SER A 209 -0.45 -18.14 -16.54
#